data_a5e908b1d2cd11ae6dfd9d71fcf8ba83
#
_entry.id   a5e908b1d2cd11ae6dfd9d71fcf8ba83
#
_cell.length_a   1.000
_cell.length_b   1.000
_cell.length_c   1.000
_cell.angle_alpha   90.00
_cell.angle_beta   90.00
_cell.angle_gamma   90.00
#
_symmetry.space_group_name_H-M   'P 1'
#
loop_
_entity.id
_entity.type
_entity.pdbx_description
1 polymer ?
#
loop_
_entity_poly.entity_id
_entity_poly.type
_entity_poly.pdbx_seq_one_letter_code
_entity_poly.pdbx_strand_id
1 'polypeptide(L)'
;MAGDRLAGAKIVVTGVTGQVAEPLACALAADNEVYGAARFTDEAARERLAAAGVRCVPVDLGSGDVSALPDDADYVLNFAVTKTNDWDVDLEANCGGLISLMEHHRGARAFLHCSSTAVYKPMGHHRFAEADPLGDNHGVWPFLRTYSICKIGAEASARWAARRFAVPTTIARLSVPYGSRGGWPAVHLHMMMNGNAIPVHVDAPSVYHPLHEDDIARMVPVLLGAASAPATIVNWGGDDAVSIEEWCSYMAEITGLEARFEPTEHTIDSVALDLTKMHEIVGHTTVHWKDGMRRMVAARHRELLAH
;
A
#
# COMPACT_ATOMS: atom_id res chain seq x y z
N MET A 1 22.95 8.52 -2.93
CA MET A 1 22.86 8.53 -4.40
C MET A 1 21.41 8.80 -4.75
N ALA A 2 21.11 9.79 -5.60
CA ALA A 2 19.75 10.00 -6.07
C ALA A 2 19.33 8.72 -6.81
N GLY A 3 18.26 8.06 -6.34
CA GLY A 3 17.74 6.87 -7.02
C GLY A 3 17.39 7.26 -8.45
N ASP A 4 17.92 6.50 -9.42
CA ASP A 4 17.65 6.75 -10.83
C ASP A 4 16.15 6.75 -11.06
N ARG A 5 15.62 7.88 -11.51
CA ARG A 5 14.22 8.02 -11.91
C ARG A 5 13.94 7.01 -13.02
N LEU A 6 12.89 6.21 -12.90
CA LEU A 6 12.48 5.34 -14.00
C LEU A 6 12.04 6.21 -15.18
N ALA A 7 12.67 6.01 -16.33
CA ALA A 7 12.35 6.73 -17.56
C ALA A 7 12.50 5.80 -18.78
N GLY A 8 11.57 5.89 -19.72
CA GLY A 8 11.54 5.10 -20.94
C GLY A 8 11.29 3.61 -20.73
N ALA A 9 10.77 3.23 -19.55
CA ALA A 9 10.48 1.84 -19.20
C ALA A 9 9.02 1.48 -19.53
N LYS A 10 8.77 0.20 -19.80
CA LYS A 10 7.44 -0.39 -19.86
C LYS A 10 7.08 -0.96 -18.50
N ILE A 11 6.03 -0.45 -17.87
CA ILE A 11 5.67 -0.76 -16.49
C ILE A 11 4.22 -1.27 -16.43
N VAL A 12 4.01 -2.41 -15.79
CA VAL A 12 2.67 -2.91 -15.45
C VAL A 12 2.37 -2.58 -13.99
N VAL A 13 1.22 -1.94 -13.72
CA VAL A 13 0.74 -1.63 -12.37
C VAL A 13 -0.62 -2.30 -12.17
N THR A 14 -0.71 -3.28 -11.27
CA THR A 14 -1.99 -3.92 -10.94
C THR A 14 -2.70 -3.24 -9.77
N GLY A 15 -4.02 -3.38 -9.70
CA GLY A 15 -4.81 -2.67 -8.69
C GLY A 15 -4.79 -1.15 -8.88
N VAL A 16 -4.60 -0.72 -10.14
CA VAL A 16 -4.31 0.66 -10.52
C VAL A 16 -5.39 1.68 -10.14
N THR A 17 -6.61 1.25 -9.86
CA THR A 17 -7.70 2.11 -9.36
C THR A 17 -7.67 2.30 -7.83
N GLY A 18 -6.71 1.68 -7.15
CA GLY A 18 -6.56 1.78 -5.69
C GLY A 18 -5.88 3.09 -5.25
N GLN A 19 -6.14 3.48 -4.00
CA GLN A 19 -5.66 4.75 -3.41
C GLN A 19 -4.14 4.95 -3.46
N VAL A 20 -3.35 3.86 -3.49
CA VAL A 20 -1.88 3.90 -3.57
C VAL A 20 -1.41 3.86 -5.02
N ALA A 21 -2.00 2.95 -5.80
CA ALA A 21 -1.53 2.67 -7.15
C ALA A 21 -1.96 3.74 -8.17
N GLU A 22 -3.12 4.40 -8.00
CA GLU A 22 -3.60 5.43 -8.93
C GLU A 22 -2.63 6.62 -8.99
N PRO A 23 -2.28 7.32 -7.89
CA PRO A 23 -1.34 8.44 -7.94
C PRO A 23 0.06 8.00 -8.38
N LEU A 24 0.52 6.83 -7.98
CA LEU A 24 1.81 6.27 -8.40
C LEU A 24 1.84 6.03 -9.92
N ALA A 25 0.82 5.38 -10.49
CA ALA A 25 0.75 5.10 -11.92
C ALA A 25 0.70 6.40 -12.76
N CYS A 26 -0.06 7.41 -12.29
CA CYS A 26 -0.10 8.72 -12.92
C CYS A 26 1.28 9.41 -12.89
N ALA A 27 1.99 9.35 -11.77
CA ALA A 27 3.33 9.92 -11.65
C ALA A 27 4.35 9.21 -12.57
N LEU A 28 4.28 7.89 -12.68
CA LEU A 28 5.16 7.09 -13.53
C LEU A 28 4.88 7.30 -15.02
N ALA A 29 3.63 7.54 -15.43
CA ALA A 29 3.23 7.70 -16.81
C ALA A 29 3.82 8.98 -17.47
N ALA A 30 4.32 9.92 -16.67
CA ALA A 30 4.97 11.13 -17.19
C ALA A 30 6.23 10.83 -18.04
N ASP A 31 6.98 9.77 -17.68
CA ASP A 31 8.25 9.42 -18.31
C ASP A 31 8.34 7.98 -18.82
N ASN A 32 7.27 7.20 -18.67
CA ASN A 32 7.25 5.77 -18.94
C ASN A 32 5.99 5.34 -19.68
N GLU A 33 6.04 4.17 -20.30
CA GLU A 33 4.86 3.50 -20.86
C GLU A 33 4.20 2.65 -19.75
N VAL A 34 3.10 3.14 -19.18
CA VAL A 34 2.43 2.51 -18.03
C VAL A 34 1.14 1.80 -18.45
N TYR A 35 1.06 0.50 -18.15
CA TYR A 35 -0.13 -0.33 -18.31
C TYR A 35 -0.77 -0.53 -16.94
N GLY A 36 -1.95 0.04 -16.74
CA GLY A 36 -2.71 -0.07 -15.51
C GLY A 36 -3.74 -1.19 -15.58
N ALA A 37 -3.57 -2.22 -14.76
CA ALA A 37 -4.46 -3.39 -14.71
C ALA A 37 -5.44 -3.29 -13.53
N ALA A 38 -6.72 -3.40 -13.81
CA ALA A 38 -7.81 -3.48 -12.84
C ALA A 38 -9.09 -4.00 -13.51
N ARG A 39 -10.13 -4.28 -12.72
CA ARG A 39 -11.46 -4.63 -13.26
C ARG A 39 -12.23 -3.43 -13.81
N PHE A 40 -11.81 -2.20 -13.50
CA PHE A 40 -12.42 -0.94 -13.93
C PHE A 40 -13.94 -0.86 -13.72
N THR A 41 -14.39 -1.21 -12.52
CA THR A 41 -15.80 -1.06 -12.10
C THR A 41 -16.18 0.40 -11.83
N ASP A 42 -15.18 1.30 -11.64
CA ASP A 42 -15.31 2.74 -11.53
C ASP A 42 -14.77 3.39 -12.81
N GLU A 43 -15.69 3.83 -13.70
CA GLU A 43 -15.32 4.47 -14.97
C GLU A 43 -14.62 5.81 -14.75
N ALA A 44 -14.98 6.57 -13.72
CA ALA A 44 -14.33 7.85 -13.43
C ALA A 44 -12.84 7.65 -13.04
N ALA A 45 -12.50 6.55 -12.34
CA ALA A 45 -11.10 6.19 -12.08
C ALA A 45 -10.35 5.84 -13.37
N ARG A 46 -11.00 5.12 -14.29
CA ARG A 46 -10.44 4.78 -15.60
C ARG A 46 -10.16 6.02 -16.44
N GLU A 47 -11.11 6.97 -16.49
CA GLU A 47 -10.96 8.24 -17.21
C GLU A 47 -9.78 9.08 -16.66
N ARG A 48 -9.64 9.19 -15.33
CA ARG A 48 -8.52 9.90 -14.70
C ARG A 48 -7.17 9.29 -15.07
N LEU A 49 -7.07 7.94 -15.00
CA LEU A 49 -5.85 7.22 -15.38
C LEU A 49 -5.51 7.42 -16.85
N ALA A 50 -6.49 7.30 -17.75
CA ALA A 50 -6.30 7.51 -19.18
C ALA A 50 -5.87 8.96 -19.49
N ALA A 51 -6.47 9.95 -18.83
CA ALA A 51 -6.10 11.36 -18.95
C ALA A 51 -4.65 11.63 -18.48
N ALA A 52 -4.14 10.84 -17.53
CA ALA A 52 -2.74 10.89 -17.07
C ALA A 52 -1.76 10.10 -17.96
N GLY A 53 -2.24 9.48 -19.06
CA GLY A 53 -1.41 8.71 -19.99
C GLY A 53 -1.24 7.23 -19.64
N VAL A 54 -1.98 6.70 -18.64
CA VAL A 54 -1.97 5.29 -18.28
C VAL A 54 -2.83 4.50 -19.28
N ARG A 55 -2.29 3.44 -19.86
CA ARG A 55 -3.03 2.48 -20.70
C ARG A 55 -3.82 1.51 -19.80
N CYS A 56 -5.12 1.72 -19.73
CA CYS A 56 -6.02 0.92 -18.90
C CYS A 56 -6.32 -0.44 -19.55
N VAL A 57 -5.91 -1.54 -18.90
CA VAL A 57 -6.13 -2.92 -19.35
C VAL A 57 -7.07 -3.62 -18.37
N PRO A 58 -8.30 -4.01 -18.80
CA PRO A 58 -9.21 -4.76 -17.95
C PRO A 58 -8.64 -6.16 -17.64
N VAL A 59 -8.36 -6.44 -16.38
CA VAL A 59 -7.86 -7.72 -15.88
C VAL A 59 -8.48 -8.02 -14.52
N ASP A 60 -8.94 -9.26 -14.34
CA ASP A 60 -9.28 -9.82 -13.04
C ASP A 60 -8.24 -10.88 -12.66
N LEU A 61 -7.40 -10.58 -11.67
CA LEU A 61 -6.37 -11.54 -11.23
C LEU A 61 -6.97 -12.83 -10.67
N GLY A 62 -8.20 -12.80 -10.16
CA GLY A 62 -8.90 -14.00 -9.69
C GLY A 62 -9.21 -15.01 -10.78
N SER A 63 -9.24 -14.60 -12.06
CA SER A 63 -9.39 -15.52 -13.19
C SER A 63 -8.10 -16.26 -13.54
N GLY A 64 -6.95 -15.79 -13.06
CA GLY A 64 -5.62 -16.28 -13.47
C GLY A 64 -5.21 -15.90 -14.89
N ASP A 65 -6.11 -15.31 -15.69
CA ASP A 65 -5.81 -14.86 -17.06
C ASP A 65 -5.29 -13.42 -17.06
N VAL A 66 -4.01 -13.30 -17.37
CA VAL A 66 -3.28 -12.03 -17.49
C VAL A 66 -2.76 -11.79 -18.92
N SER A 67 -3.21 -12.58 -19.89
CA SER A 67 -2.74 -12.56 -21.28
C SER A 67 -2.96 -11.22 -22.01
N ALA A 68 -3.89 -10.39 -21.53
CA ALA A 68 -4.11 -9.06 -22.06
C ALA A 68 -2.99 -8.05 -21.70
N LEU A 69 -2.13 -8.37 -20.73
CA LEU A 69 -0.99 -7.54 -20.34
C LEU A 69 0.21 -7.76 -21.28
N PRO A 70 1.06 -6.74 -21.50
CA PRO A 70 2.28 -6.93 -22.29
C PRO A 70 3.23 -7.93 -21.59
N ASP A 71 3.78 -8.87 -22.32
CA ASP A 71 4.71 -9.89 -21.82
C ASP A 71 6.17 -9.39 -21.75
N ASP A 72 6.45 -8.22 -22.33
CA ASP A 72 7.75 -7.56 -22.42
C ASP A 72 7.90 -6.38 -21.45
N ALA A 73 7.16 -6.38 -20.34
CA ALA A 73 7.29 -5.34 -19.34
C ALA A 73 8.67 -5.36 -18.65
N ASP A 74 9.31 -4.18 -18.52
CA ASP A 74 10.54 -4.03 -17.75
C ASP A 74 10.32 -4.21 -16.26
N TYR A 75 9.21 -3.67 -15.75
CA TYR A 75 8.87 -3.69 -14.33
C TYR A 75 7.40 -4.02 -14.10
N VAL A 76 7.14 -4.73 -13.02
CA VAL A 76 5.78 -5.02 -12.56
C VAL A 76 5.59 -4.58 -11.13
N LEU A 77 4.55 -3.77 -10.89
CA LEU A 77 4.16 -3.26 -9.58
C LEU A 77 2.81 -3.86 -9.21
N ASN A 78 2.81 -4.82 -8.29
CA ASN A 78 1.58 -5.47 -7.84
C ASN A 78 1.03 -4.82 -6.58
N PHE A 79 0.00 -3.98 -6.75
CA PHE A 79 -0.79 -3.35 -5.70
C PHE A 79 -2.21 -3.93 -5.59
N ALA A 80 -2.57 -4.87 -6.46
CA ALA A 80 -3.88 -5.50 -6.41
C ALA A 80 -4.08 -6.25 -5.10
N VAL A 81 -5.29 -6.14 -4.56
CA VAL A 81 -5.76 -6.93 -3.43
C VAL A 81 -7.25 -7.20 -3.57
N THR A 82 -7.64 -8.45 -3.43
CA THR A 82 -9.04 -8.90 -3.31
C THR A 82 -9.34 -9.16 -1.85
N LYS A 83 -10.45 -8.61 -1.36
CA LYS A 83 -10.87 -8.66 0.06
C LYS A 83 -12.40 -8.71 0.14
N THR A 84 -12.96 -9.79 -0.35
CA THR A 84 -14.42 -10.04 -0.38
C THR A 84 -14.92 -10.63 0.93
N ASN A 85 -14.00 -11.11 1.80
CA ASN A 85 -14.21 -11.95 2.97
C ASN A 85 -14.70 -13.39 2.63
N ASP A 86 -14.62 -13.78 1.37
CA ASP A 86 -14.69 -15.16 0.92
C ASP A 86 -13.27 -15.72 0.80
N TRP A 87 -12.96 -16.77 1.57
CA TRP A 87 -11.61 -17.33 1.65
C TRP A 87 -11.11 -17.89 0.33
N ASP A 88 -11.96 -18.61 -0.39
CA ASP A 88 -11.55 -19.25 -1.64
C ASP A 88 -11.28 -18.20 -2.72
N VAL A 89 -12.19 -17.22 -2.85
CA VAL A 89 -12.06 -16.11 -3.80
C VAL A 89 -10.82 -15.25 -3.48
N ASP A 90 -10.64 -14.90 -2.20
CA ASP A 90 -9.57 -13.99 -1.80
C ASP A 90 -8.19 -14.67 -1.87
N LEU A 91 -8.08 -15.95 -1.49
CA LEU A 91 -6.81 -16.70 -1.61
C LEU A 91 -6.46 -16.95 -3.07
N GLU A 92 -7.42 -17.37 -3.92
CA GLU A 92 -7.16 -17.58 -5.34
C GLU A 92 -6.68 -16.30 -6.02
N ALA A 93 -7.37 -15.18 -5.82
CA ALA A 93 -6.99 -13.92 -6.44
C ALA A 93 -5.65 -13.37 -5.93
N ASN A 94 -5.41 -13.40 -4.62
CA ASN A 94 -4.19 -12.82 -4.03
C ASN A 94 -2.96 -13.72 -4.16
N CYS A 95 -3.11 -15.04 -4.19
CA CYS A 95 -2.00 -16.00 -4.30
C CYS A 95 -1.88 -16.57 -5.71
N GLY A 96 -2.93 -17.19 -6.25
CA GLY A 96 -2.95 -17.77 -7.59
C GLY A 96 -2.75 -16.73 -8.68
N GLY A 97 -3.54 -15.64 -8.64
CA GLY A 97 -3.42 -14.53 -9.57
C GLY A 97 -2.03 -13.85 -9.53
N LEU A 98 -1.40 -13.76 -8.36
CA LEU A 98 -0.02 -13.27 -8.24
C LEU A 98 0.99 -14.20 -8.92
N ILE A 99 0.84 -15.52 -8.75
CA ILE A 99 1.72 -16.49 -9.40
C ILE A 99 1.60 -16.37 -10.93
N SER A 100 0.37 -16.33 -11.46
CA SER A 100 0.10 -16.13 -12.90
C SER A 100 0.72 -14.85 -13.44
N LEU A 101 0.60 -13.75 -12.68
CA LEU A 101 1.22 -12.46 -13.03
C LEU A 101 2.74 -12.55 -13.09
N MET A 102 3.38 -13.21 -12.12
CA MET A 102 4.85 -13.38 -12.09
C MET A 102 5.34 -14.35 -13.16
N GLU A 103 4.59 -15.39 -13.50
CA GLU A 103 4.90 -16.30 -14.58
C GLU A 103 4.83 -15.62 -15.95
N HIS A 104 3.80 -14.84 -16.20
CA HIS A 104 3.63 -14.06 -17.42
C HIS A 104 4.79 -13.08 -17.64
N HIS A 105 5.23 -12.43 -16.56
CA HIS A 105 6.31 -11.44 -16.58
C HIS A 105 7.66 -12.01 -16.12
N ARG A 106 7.93 -13.29 -16.37
CA ARG A 106 9.20 -13.93 -15.96
C ARG A 106 10.44 -13.29 -16.59
N GLY A 107 10.28 -12.48 -17.64
CA GLY A 107 11.35 -11.70 -18.27
C GLY A 107 11.55 -10.31 -17.68
N ALA A 108 10.73 -9.89 -16.71
CA ALA A 108 10.85 -8.57 -16.10
C ALA A 108 12.17 -8.39 -15.35
N ARG A 109 12.71 -7.19 -15.41
CA ARG A 109 13.95 -6.77 -14.71
C ARG A 109 13.76 -6.77 -13.19
N ALA A 110 12.57 -6.36 -12.73
CA ALA A 110 12.18 -6.45 -11.33
C ALA A 110 10.66 -6.45 -11.14
N PHE A 111 10.24 -7.09 -10.03
CA PHE A 111 8.87 -7.17 -9.55
C PHE A 111 8.77 -6.56 -8.14
N LEU A 112 7.84 -5.65 -7.91
CA LEU A 112 7.48 -5.16 -6.58
C LEU A 112 6.13 -5.72 -6.17
N HIS A 113 6.07 -6.46 -5.07
CA HIS A 113 4.81 -6.85 -4.42
C HIS A 113 4.54 -5.93 -3.22
N CYS A 114 3.48 -5.16 -3.29
CA CYS A 114 2.98 -4.37 -2.18
C CYS A 114 2.27 -5.28 -1.17
N SER A 115 3.01 -5.72 -0.16
CA SER A 115 2.46 -6.37 1.02
C SER A 115 1.94 -5.32 2.02
N SER A 116 1.71 -5.72 3.25
CA SER A 116 1.20 -4.85 4.30
C SER A 116 1.83 -5.21 5.65
N THR A 117 1.93 -4.24 6.55
CA THR A 117 2.28 -4.51 7.95
C THR A 117 1.20 -5.30 8.70
N ALA A 118 0.03 -5.47 8.10
CA ALA A 118 -1.03 -6.37 8.58
C ALA A 118 -0.62 -7.85 8.66
N VAL A 119 0.52 -8.23 8.08
CA VAL A 119 1.07 -9.60 8.14
C VAL A 119 1.68 -9.94 9.50
N TYR A 120 1.99 -8.96 10.34
CA TYR A 120 2.60 -9.21 11.63
C TYR A 120 1.60 -9.75 12.66
N LYS A 121 2.05 -10.72 13.45
CA LYS A 121 1.29 -11.21 14.61
C LYS A 121 1.12 -10.09 15.63
N PRO A 122 -0.09 -9.85 16.17
CA PRO A 122 -0.29 -8.90 17.25
C PRO A 122 0.65 -9.14 18.43
N MET A 123 1.41 -8.12 18.85
CA MET A 123 2.38 -8.19 19.95
C MET A 123 2.41 -6.87 20.75
N GLY A 124 1.30 -6.18 20.87
CA GLY A 124 1.18 -4.89 21.57
C GLY A 124 2.12 -3.83 20.97
N HIS A 125 2.90 -3.16 21.81
CA HIS A 125 3.84 -2.10 21.39
C HIS A 125 5.20 -2.60 20.88
N HIS A 126 5.29 -3.88 20.45
CA HIS A 126 6.52 -4.40 19.84
C HIS A 126 6.90 -3.61 18.59
N ARG A 127 8.22 -3.38 18.40
CA ARG A 127 8.77 -2.74 17.21
C ARG A 127 9.19 -3.82 16.21
N PHE A 128 8.41 -3.97 15.13
CA PHE A 128 8.52 -5.08 14.19
C PHE A 128 9.67 -4.92 13.19
N ALA A 129 10.58 -5.90 13.16
CA ALA A 129 11.53 -6.13 12.10
C ALA A 129 10.96 -7.14 11.08
N GLU A 130 11.57 -7.24 9.88
CA GLU A 130 11.09 -8.12 8.80
C GLU A 130 11.13 -9.62 9.16
N ALA A 131 11.95 -10.00 10.13
CA ALA A 131 12.08 -11.38 10.60
C ALA A 131 11.07 -11.79 11.69
N ASP A 132 10.28 -10.83 12.19
CA ASP A 132 9.33 -11.07 13.27
C ASP A 132 8.16 -11.98 12.84
N PRO A 133 7.50 -12.63 13.82
CA PRO A 133 6.43 -13.58 13.54
C PRO A 133 5.26 -12.97 12.76
N LEU A 134 4.77 -13.73 11.78
CA LEU A 134 3.57 -13.40 11.03
C LEU A 134 2.32 -13.96 11.72
N GLY A 135 1.18 -13.27 11.55
CA GLY A 135 -0.09 -13.69 12.13
C GLY A 135 -1.26 -12.83 11.66
N ASP A 136 -2.45 -13.16 12.13
CA ASP A 136 -3.69 -12.48 11.76
C ASP A 136 -3.92 -11.25 12.64
N ASN A 137 -3.51 -10.09 12.13
CA ASN A 137 -3.72 -8.80 12.80
C ASN A 137 -5.13 -8.23 12.55
N HIS A 138 -5.74 -8.54 11.40
CA HIS A 138 -7.02 -7.94 10.97
C HIS A 138 -8.24 -8.85 11.23
N GLY A 139 -8.05 -10.06 11.77
CA GLY A 139 -9.14 -10.99 12.06
C GLY A 139 -10.18 -10.46 13.04
N VAL A 140 -9.82 -9.44 13.84
CA VAL A 140 -10.74 -8.72 14.72
C VAL A 140 -11.77 -7.87 13.96
N TRP A 141 -11.51 -7.55 12.68
CA TRP A 141 -12.42 -6.75 11.84
C TRP A 141 -13.29 -7.62 10.92
N PRO A 142 -14.60 -7.67 11.14
CA PRO A 142 -15.50 -8.52 10.34
C PRO A 142 -15.46 -8.24 8.83
N PHE A 143 -15.11 -7.02 8.42
CA PHE A 143 -15.04 -6.58 7.02
C PHE A 143 -13.66 -6.78 6.38
N LEU A 144 -12.66 -7.30 7.13
CA LEU A 144 -11.30 -7.60 6.65
C LEU A 144 -10.78 -8.94 7.17
N ARG A 145 -11.65 -9.92 7.45
CA ARG A 145 -11.28 -11.21 8.06
C ARG A 145 -10.23 -12.01 7.29
N THR A 146 -10.22 -11.90 5.98
CA THR A 146 -9.29 -12.63 5.11
C THR A 146 -7.98 -11.90 4.89
N TYR A 147 -7.95 -10.60 5.16
CA TYR A 147 -6.92 -9.67 4.66
C TYR A 147 -5.50 -10.05 5.08
N SER A 148 -5.23 -10.19 6.38
CA SER A 148 -3.88 -10.52 6.88
C SER A 148 -3.38 -11.86 6.35
N ILE A 149 -4.24 -12.88 6.40
CA ILE A 149 -3.90 -14.24 5.95
C ILE A 149 -3.65 -14.27 4.44
N CYS A 150 -4.47 -13.57 3.65
CA CYS A 150 -4.25 -13.45 2.20
C CYS A 150 -2.94 -12.69 1.87
N LYS A 151 -2.59 -11.66 2.64
CA LYS A 151 -1.29 -10.97 2.49
C LYS A 151 -0.12 -11.89 2.82
N ILE A 152 -0.20 -12.70 3.89
CA ILE A 152 0.81 -13.70 4.24
C ILE A 152 0.93 -14.76 3.12
N GLY A 153 -0.20 -15.27 2.62
CA GLY A 153 -0.25 -16.21 1.49
C GLY A 153 0.38 -15.62 0.23
N ALA A 154 0.06 -14.36 -0.08
CA ALA A 154 0.64 -13.64 -1.22
C ALA A 154 2.17 -13.46 -1.08
N GLU A 155 2.70 -13.13 0.10
CA GLU A 155 4.16 -13.09 0.34
C GLU A 155 4.81 -14.46 0.11
N ALA A 156 4.20 -15.55 0.60
CA ALA A 156 4.70 -16.90 0.39
C ALA A 156 4.71 -17.27 -1.11
N SER A 157 3.62 -16.92 -1.83
CA SER A 157 3.49 -17.09 -3.27
C SER A 157 4.55 -16.30 -4.06
N ALA A 158 4.74 -15.00 -3.71
CA ALA A 158 5.75 -14.14 -4.33
C ALA A 158 7.17 -14.68 -4.11
N ARG A 159 7.50 -15.14 -2.90
CA ARG A 159 8.80 -15.74 -2.58
C ARG A 159 9.04 -17.05 -3.34
N TRP A 160 8.01 -17.86 -3.48
CA TRP A 160 8.09 -19.10 -4.26
C TRP A 160 8.28 -18.79 -5.74
N ALA A 161 7.45 -17.91 -6.33
CA ALA A 161 7.49 -17.53 -7.73
C ALA A 161 8.80 -16.83 -8.11
N ALA A 162 9.33 -15.94 -7.25
CA ALA A 162 10.62 -15.29 -7.44
C ALA A 162 11.75 -16.33 -7.65
N ARG A 163 11.80 -17.38 -6.82
CA ARG A 163 12.77 -18.47 -6.97
C ARG A 163 12.47 -19.34 -8.19
N ARG A 164 11.19 -19.69 -8.40
CA ARG A 164 10.78 -20.63 -9.46
C ARG A 164 10.99 -20.09 -10.87
N PHE A 165 10.71 -18.80 -11.06
CA PHE A 165 10.80 -18.11 -12.34
C PHE A 165 12.06 -17.25 -12.49
N ALA A 166 12.90 -17.17 -11.45
CA ALA A 166 14.11 -16.33 -11.37
C ALA A 166 13.81 -14.83 -11.58
N VAL A 167 12.64 -14.34 -11.12
CA VAL A 167 12.24 -12.92 -11.22
C VAL A 167 12.75 -12.17 -9.99
N PRO A 168 13.67 -11.19 -10.14
CA PRO A 168 14.07 -10.35 -9.01
C PRO A 168 12.85 -9.65 -8.40
N THR A 169 12.66 -9.81 -7.08
CA THR A 169 11.43 -9.37 -6.41
C THR A 169 11.74 -8.63 -5.13
N THR A 170 11.06 -7.51 -4.91
CA THR A 170 10.95 -6.85 -3.60
C THR A 170 9.52 -7.02 -3.07
N ILE A 171 9.40 -7.46 -1.82
CA ILE A 171 8.15 -7.52 -1.07
C ILE A 171 8.20 -6.37 -0.05
N ALA A 172 7.39 -5.33 -0.28
CA ALA A 172 7.36 -4.14 0.57
C ALA A 172 6.13 -4.20 1.50
N ARG A 173 6.36 -4.34 2.81
CA ARG A 173 5.33 -4.35 3.85
C ARG A 173 4.93 -2.92 4.16
N LEU A 174 3.97 -2.41 3.40
CA LEU A 174 3.49 -1.03 3.50
C LEU A 174 2.70 -0.83 4.80
N SER A 175 3.06 0.21 5.56
CA SER A 175 2.32 0.67 6.72
C SER A 175 1.10 1.50 6.28
N VAL A 176 0.77 2.60 6.92
CA VAL A 176 -0.43 3.41 6.65
C VAL A 176 -0.19 4.37 5.48
N PRO A 177 -0.51 3.98 4.22
CA PRO A 177 -0.42 4.91 3.09
C PRO A 177 -1.53 5.94 3.15
N TYR A 178 -1.21 7.19 2.79
CA TYR A 178 -2.20 8.27 2.71
C TYR A 178 -1.78 9.34 1.68
N GLY A 179 -2.78 10.11 1.22
CA GLY A 179 -2.57 11.19 0.26
C GLY A 179 -3.87 11.71 -0.34
N SER A 180 -3.79 12.26 -1.52
CA SER A 180 -4.92 12.90 -2.23
C SER A 180 -6.10 11.93 -2.48
N ARG A 181 -5.82 10.64 -2.66
CA ARG A 181 -6.83 9.59 -2.91
C ARG A 181 -7.38 8.93 -1.64
N GLY A 182 -6.92 9.35 -0.46
CA GLY A 182 -7.42 8.86 0.81
C GLY A 182 -6.37 8.21 1.69
N GLY A 183 -6.72 7.09 2.29
CA GLY A 183 -5.94 6.38 3.29
C GLY A 183 -6.67 6.30 4.62
N TRP A 184 -6.11 5.57 5.55
CA TRP A 184 -6.75 5.39 6.86
C TRP A 184 -6.95 6.72 7.61
N PRO A 185 -6.00 7.69 7.60
CA PRO A 185 -6.25 9.00 8.17
C PRO A 185 -7.44 9.75 7.55
N ALA A 186 -7.70 9.57 6.25
CA ALA A 186 -8.88 10.17 5.60
C ALA A 186 -10.20 9.53 6.05
N VAL A 187 -10.18 8.24 6.40
CA VAL A 187 -11.35 7.57 7.02
C VAL A 187 -11.63 8.18 8.40
N HIS A 188 -10.59 8.42 9.21
CA HIS A 188 -10.75 9.07 10.51
C HIS A 188 -11.23 10.51 10.36
N LEU A 189 -10.72 11.27 9.39
CA LEU A 189 -11.26 12.61 9.09
C LEU A 189 -12.76 12.55 8.75
N HIS A 190 -13.18 11.58 7.94
CA HIS A 190 -14.60 11.39 7.62
C HIS A 190 -15.43 11.03 8.87
N MET A 191 -14.90 10.23 9.79
CA MET A 191 -15.54 9.94 11.08
C MET A 191 -15.71 11.21 11.90
N MET A 192 -14.68 12.06 12.00
CA MET A 192 -14.74 13.35 12.70
C MET A 192 -15.79 14.27 12.08
N MET A 193 -15.86 14.37 10.74
CA MET A 193 -16.87 15.18 10.02
C MET A 193 -18.30 14.75 10.34
N ASN A 194 -18.52 13.46 10.60
CA ASN A 194 -19.83 12.90 10.94
C ASN A 194 -20.08 12.83 12.46
N GLY A 195 -19.14 13.30 13.28
CA GLY A 195 -19.25 13.24 14.74
C GLY A 195 -19.18 11.82 15.31
N ASN A 196 -18.64 10.86 14.55
CA ASN A 196 -18.46 9.48 14.99
C ASN A 196 -17.20 9.34 15.85
N ALA A 197 -17.26 8.47 16.87
CA ALA A 197 -16.09 8.13 17.65
C ALA A 197 -15.12 7.26 16.82
N ILE A 198 -13.82 7.47 17.03
CA ILE A 198 -12.73 6.76 16.38
C ILE A 198 -12.32 5.59 17.28
N PRO A 199 -12.44 4.32 16.84
CA PRO A 199 -11.99 3.19 17.63
C PRO A 199 -10.47 3.18 17.71
N VAL A 200 -9.96 3.10 18.95
CA VAL A 200 -8.54 2.93 19.25
C VAL A 200 -8.36 1.70 20.14
N HIS A 201 -7.21 1.03 20.08
CA HIS A 201 -7.00 -0.15 20.91
C HIS A 201 -6.94 0.24 22.39
N VAL A 202 -7.44 -0.66 23.27
CA VAL A 202 -7.40 -0.43 24.73
C VAL A 202 -5.98 -0.30 25.27
N ASP A 203 -5.00 -0.93 24.60
CA ASP A 203 -3.56 -0.75 24.88
C ASP A 203 -3.02 0.44 24.05
N ALA A 204 -3.39 1.64 24.49
CA ALA A 204 -3.03 2.91 23.83
C ALA A 204 -1.56 3.30 24.12
N PRO A 205 -0.94 4.12 23.21
CA PRO A 205 -1.47 4.68 21.98
C PRO A 205 -1.42 3.70 20.80
N SER A 206 -2.32 3.87 19.81
CA SER A 206 -2.37 3.03 18.59
C SER A 206 -1.37 3.55 17.54
N VAL A 207 -0.13 3.07 17.59
CA VAL A 207 1.04 3.60 16.85
C VAL A 207 1.27 2.91 15.51
N TYR A 208 1.53 3.70 14.46
CA TYR A 208 1.86 3.26 13.11
C TYR A 208 2.89 4.17 12.44
N HIS A 209 3.25 3.89 11.17
CA HIS A 209 4.18 4.68 10.37
C HIS A 209 3.49 5.20 9.10
N PRO A 210 2.73 6.31 9.18
CA PRO A 210 2.02 6.87 8.02
C PRO A 210 3.00 7.33 6.93
N LEU A 211 2.76 6.87 5.68
CA LEU A 211 3.62 7.16 4.53
C LEU A 211 2.85 7.91 3.44
N HIS A 212 3.33 9.11 3.09
CA HIS A 212 2.69 9.97 2.08
C HIS A 212 2.91 9.45 0.65
N GLU A 213 1.94 9.65 -0.23
CA GLU A 213 1.96 9.20 -1.63
C GLU A 213 3.18 9.69 -2.42
N ASP A 214 3.73 10.87 -2.14
CA ASP A 214 4.93 11.39 -2.80
C ASP A 214 6.17 10.58 -2.43
N ASP A 215 6.32 10.20 -1.16
CA ASP A 215 7.42 9.33 -0.74
C ASP A 215 7.25 7.91 -1.30
N ILE A 216 6.02 7.42 -1.41
CA ILE A 216 5.74 6.15 -2.10
C ILE A 216 6.27 6.21 -3.54
N ALA A 217 5.91 7.26 -4.29
CA ALA A 217 6.34 7.43 -5.68
C ALA A 217 7.87 7.57 -5.81
N ARG A 218 8.51 8.28 -4.89
CA ARG A 218 9.97 8.45 -4.86
C ARG A 218 10.72 7.16 -4.54
N MET A 219 10.17 6.34 -3.63
CA MET A 219 10.84 5.13 -3.13
C MET A 219 10.70 3.92 -4.06
N VAL A 220 9.62 3.83 -4.84
CA VAL A 220 9.34 2.68 -5.72
C VAL A 220 10.49 2.36 -6.68
N PRO A 221 11.12 3.32 -7.40
CA PRO A 221 12.26 3.02 -8.26
C PRO A 221 13.44 2.37 -7.51
N VAL A 222 13.71 2.83 -6.30
CA VAL A 222 14.81 2.32 -5.46
C VAL A 222 14.48 0.92 -4.92
N LEU A 223 13.21 0.69 -4.53
CA LEU A 223 12.72 -0.64 -4.12
C LEU A 223 12.81 -1.67 -5.25
N LEU A 224 12.56 -1.26 -6.50
CA LEU A 224 12.77 -2.10 -7.67
C LEU A 224 14.26 -2.42 -7.87
N GLY A 225 15.15 -1.46 -7.61
CA GLY A 225 16.61 -1.67 -7.65
C GLY A 225 17.12 -2.63 -6.56
N ALA A 226 16.39 -2.80 -5.46
CA ALA A 226 16.72 -3.72 -4.37
C ALA A 226 16.13 -5.12 -4.57
N ALA A 227 15.45 -5.36 -5.70
CA ALA A 227 14.83 -6.65 -6.00
C ALA A 227 15.87 -7.76 -6.15
N SER A 228 15.57 -8.94 -5.64
CA SER A 228 16.45 -10.11 -5.69
C SER A 228 15.68 -11.42 -5.80
N ALA A 229 16.38 -12.51 -6.12
CA ALA A 229 15.86 -13.86 -6.05
C ALA A 229 16.84 -14.71 -5.23
N PRO A 230 16.49 -15.11 -3.99
CA PRO A 230 15.19 -15.00 -3.31
C PRO A 230 14.80 -13.54 -3.02
N ALA A 231 13.49 -13.30 -2.89
CA ALA A 231 12.93 -11.96 -2.77
C ALA A 231 13.47 -11.17 -1.57
N THR A 232 13.79 -9.90 -1.77
CA THR A 232 14.04 -8.93 -0.69
C THR A 232 12.72 -8.58 -0.01
N ILE A 233 12.66 -8.69 1.32
CA ILE A 233 11.52 -8.23 2.13
C ILE A 233 11.95 -6.97 2.88
N VAL A 234 11.09 -5.93 2.90
CA VAL A 234 11.39 -4.68 3.57
C VAL A 234 10.14 -4.07 4.20
N ASN A 235 10.25 -3.59 5.44
CA ASN A 235 9.26 -2.72 6.04
C ASN A 235 9.23 -1.39 5.27
N TRP A 236 8.03 -0.85 5.03
CA TRP A 236 7.85 0.35 4.23
C TRP A 236 6.87 1.29 4.91
N GLY A 237 7.37 2.31 5.56
CA GLY A 237 6.60 3.28 6.34
C GLY A 237 7.24 4.67 6.37
N GLY A 238 6.52 5.63 6.96
CA GLY A 238 7.09 6.95 7.27
C GLY A 238 8.13 6.86 8.39
N ASP A 239 9.07 7.78 8.43
CA ASP A 239 10.11 7.83 9.48
C ASP A 239 9.50 8.02 10.87
N ASP A 240 8.43 8.80 10.96
CA ASP A 240 7.76 9.10 12.21
C ASP A 240 6.83 7.95 12.64
N ALA A 241 6.99 7.49 13.87
CA ALA A 241 6.00 6.64 14.55
C ALA A 241 4.91 7.56 15.12
N VAL A 242 3.71 7.46 14.57
CA VAL A 242 2.58 8.38 14.89
C VAL A 242 1.35 7.57 15.27
N SER A 243 0.70 7.94 16.36
CA SER A 243 -0.53 7.26 16.78
C SER A 243 -1.78 7.78 16.05
N ILE A 244 -2.84 6.98 16.07
CA ILE A 244 -4.17 7.40 15.60
C ILE A 244 -4.59 8.67 16.34
N GLU A 245 -4.35 8.68 17.65
CA GLU A 245 -4.69 9.79 18.53
C GLU A 245 -3.95 11.08 18.14
N GLU A 246 -2.66 10.98 17.79
CA GLU A 246 -1.84 12.12 17.37
C GLU A 246 -2.28 12.70 16.04
N TRP A 247 -2.46 11.86 14.99
CA TRP A 247 -2.85 12.40 13.69
C TRP A 247 -4.30 12.91 13.68
N CYS A 248 -5.21 12.29 14.45
CA CYS A 248 -6.58 12.80 14.59
C CYS A 248 -6.63 14.11 15.38
N SER A 249 -5.84 14.23 16.45
CA SER A 249 -5.73 15.49 17.22
C SER A 249 -5.15 16.61 16.35
N TYR A 250 -4.14 16.31 15.52
CA TYR A 250 -3.60 17.29 14.57
C TYR A 250 -4.65 17.68 13.50
N MET A 251 -5.39 16.73 12.95
CA MET A 251 -6.47 17.05 12.02
C MET A 251 -7.57 17.89 12.70
N ALA A 252 -7.90 17.62 13.97
CA ALA A 252 -8.82 18.46 14.75
C ALA A 252 -8.30 19.89 14.88
N GLU A 253 -7.02 20.08 15.18
CA GLU A 253 -6.37 21.40 15.27
C GLU A 253 -6.50 22.21 13.97
N ILE A 254 -6.23 21.59 12.82
CA ILE A 254 -6.20 22.30 11.53
C ILE A 254 -7.58 22.47 10.88
N THR A 255 -8.61 21.75 11.34
CA THR A 255 -9.98 21.77 10.76
C THR A 255 -11.04 22.34 11.69
N GLY A 256 -10.76 22.46 12.98
CA GLY A 256 -11.75 22.83 13.99
C GLY A 256 -12.77 21.71 14.31
N LEU A 257 -12.60 20.52 13.76
CA LEU A 257 -13.43 19.36 14.08
C LEU A 257 -13.05 18.75 15.43
N GLU A 258 -13.96 17.98 16.03
CA GLU A 258 -13.70 17.26 17.27
C GLU A 258 -13.20 15.83 16.97
N ALA A 259 -12.08 15.42 17.58
CA ALA A 259 -11.62 14.03 17.58
C ALA A 259 -12.08 13.36 18.89
N ARG A 260 -13.00 12.39 18.78
CA ARG A 260 -13.48 11.58 19.90
C ARG A 260 -12.98 10.15 19.74
N PHE A 261 -12.33 9.62 20.77
CA PHE A 261 -11.77 8.27 20.77
C PHE A 261 -12.60 7.31 21.59
N GLU A 262 -12.77 6.09 21.12
CA GLU A 262 -13.45 4.99 21.79
C GLU A 262 -12.48 3.81 21.96
N PRO A 263 -11.93 3.59 23.17
CA PRO A 263 -11.09 2.44 23.43
C PRO A 263 -11.85 1.12 23.30
N THR A 264 -11.31 0.18 22.52
CA THR A 264 -11.94 -1.13 22.28
C THR A 264 -10.91 -2.21 22.00
N GLU A 265 -11.21 -3.46 22.37
CA GLU A 265 -10.46 -4.66 21.95
C GLU A 265 -10.79 -5.14 20.53
N HIS A 266 -11.80 -4.50 19.89
CA HIS A 266 -12.29 -4.87 18.55
C HIS A 266 -11.64 -4.04 17.44
N THR A 267 -10.42 -3.57 17.68
CA THR A 267 -9.58 -2.91 16.66
C THR A 267 -8.17 -3.50 16.68
N ILE A 268 -7.35 -3.13 15.71
CA ILE A 268 -6.00 -3.69 15.58
C ILE A 268 -5.02 -3.05 16.57
N ASP A 269 -4.06 -3.87 17.01
CA ASP A 269 -2.93 -3.43 17.84
C ASP A 269 -2.04 -2.42 17.11
N SER A 270 -1.19 -1.73 17.87
CA SER A 270 -0.07 -0.96 17.33
C SER A 270 0.82 -1.80 16.41
N VAL A 271 1.27 -1.21 15.29
CA VAL A 271 2.28 -1.81 14.43
C VAL A 271 3.40 -0.79 14.18
N ALA A 272 4.22 -0.59 15.21
CA ALA A 272 5.45 0.19 15.09
C ALA A 272 6.53 -0.63 14.36
N LEU A 273 7.31 0.00 13.48
CA LEU A 273 8.27 -0.69 12.62
C LEU A 273 9.72 -0.38 13.00
N ASP A 274 10.58 -1.37 12.90
CA ASP A 274 12.00 -1.15 12.67
C ASP A 274 12.20 -0.82 11.19
N LEU A 275 12.65 0.39 10.90
CA LEU A 275 12.88 0.90 9.55
C LEU A 275 14.35 0.90 9.14
N THR A 276 15.24 0.28 9.92
CA THR A 276 16.69 0.25 9.66
C THR A 276 16.98 -0.21 8.23
N LYS A 277 16.42 -1.33 7.83
CA LYS A 277 16.60 -1.88 6.49
C LYS A 277 16.01 -0.98 5.39
N MET A 278 14.86 -0.37 5.63
CA MET A 278 14.26 0.60 4.71
C MET A 278 15.20 1.79 4.49
N HIS A 279 15.74 2.35 5.58
CA HIS A 279 16.67 3.50 5.50
C HIS A 279 17.95 3.15 4.74
N GLU A 280 18.47 1.94 4.88
CA GLU A 280 19.64 1.47 4.10
C GLU A 280 19.34 1.39 2.61
N ILE A 281 18.12 1.01 2.22
CA ILE A 281 17.71 0.82 0.82
C ILE A 281 17.27 2.14 0.19
N VAL A 282 16.28 2.84 0.78
CA VAL A 282 15.59 3.98 0.15
C VAL A 282 15.88 5.32 0.84
N GLY A 283 16.62 5.32 1.95
CA GLY A 283 16.85 6.52 2.77
C GLY A 283 15.61 6.92 3.57
N HIS A 284 15.58 8.17 3.99
CA HIS A 284 14.53 8.76 4.82
C HIS A 284 13.36 9.31 3.99
N THR A 285 12.19 9.46 4.64
CA THR A 285 11.06 10.18 4.05
C THR A 285 11.38 11.68 3.87
N THR A 286 10.71 12.30 2.90
CA THR A 286 10.86 13.73 2.60
C THR A 286 9.65 14.54 3.02
N VAL A 287 8.50 13.88 3.21
CA VAL A 287 7.27 14.52 3.64
C VAL A 287 7.04 14.23 5.12
N HIS A 288 7.18 15.26 5.96
CA HIS A 288 6.81 15.15 7.37
C HIS A 288 5.31 14.87 7.50
N TRP A 289 4.90 13.99 8.41
CA TRP A 289 3.53 13.51 8.52
C TRP A 289 2.48 14.62 8.69
N LYS A 290 2.77 15.70 9.43
CA LYS A 290 1.86 16.84 9.60
C LYS A 290 1.62 17.58 8.28
N ASP A 291 2.69 17.79 7.50
CA ASP A 291 2.58 18.44 6.19
C ASP A 291 1.77 17.57 5.22
N GLY A 292 2.04 16.27 5.22
CA GLY A 292 1.27 15.31 4.44
C GLY A 292 -0.21 15.26 4.83
N MET A 293 -0.53 15.25 6.13
CA MET A 293 -1.93 15.30 6.61
C MET A 293 -2.64 16.57 6.18
N ARG A 294 -1.99 17.74 6.31
CA ARG A 294 -2.55 19.01 5.83
C ARG A 294 -2.81 18.99 4.32
N ARG A 295 -1.87 18.43 3.54
CA ARG A 295 -2.01 18.28 2.08
C ARG A 295 -3.15 17.33 1.71
N MET A 296 -3.32 16.22 2.43
CA MET A 296 -4.44 15.29 2.27
C MET A 296 -5.78 15.98 2.56
N VAL A 297 -5.89 16.73 3.66
CA VAL A 297 -7.11 17.50 3.99
C VAL A 297 -7.37 18.55 2.89
N ALA A 298 -6.36 19.28 2.44
CA ALA A 298 -6.48 20.28 1.37
C ALA A 298 -6.97 19.69 0.05
N ALA A 299 -6.52 18.50 -0.30
CA ALA A 299 -6.90 17.83 -1.55
C ALA A 299 -8.34 17.30 -1.53
N ARG A 300 -8.85 16.94 -0.36
CA ARG A 300 -10.15 16.28 -0.22
C ARG A 300 -11.26 17.18 0.34
N HIS A 301 -10.91 18.10 1.23
CA HIS A 301 -11.80 18.92 2.02
C HIS A 301 -11.14 20.28 2.33
N ARG A 302 -10.78 21.02 1.26
CA ARG A 302 -10.10 22.31 1.39
C ARG A 302 -10.87 23.31 2.25
N GLU A 303 -12.19 23.22 2.20
CA GLU A 303 -13.12 24.04 2.96
C GLU A 303 -12.98 23.88 4.48
N LEU A 304 -12.41 22.77 4.95
CA LEU A 304 -12.20 22.50 6.37
C LEU A 304 -10.93 23.17 6.94
N LEU A 305 -9.98 23.55 6.09
CA LEU A 305 -8.77 24.18 6.59
C LEU A 305 -9.09 25.60 7.08
N ALA A 306 -8.87 25.83 8.38
CA ALA A 306 -8.95 27.18 8.96
C ALA A 306 -7.98 28.12 8.21
N HIS A 307 -8.44 29.30 7.90
CA HIS A 307 -7.71 30.34 7.20
C HIS A 307 -6.63 30.96 8.07
#